data_1bf031d29ae1c5c36c8eb54afd9b00fb
#
_entry.id   1bf031d29ae1c5c36c8eb54afd9b00fb
#
_cell.length_a   1.000
_cell.length_b   1.000
_cell.length_c   1.000
_cell.angle_alpha   90.00
_cell.angle_beta   90.00
_cell.angle_gamma   90.00
#
_symmetry.space_group_name_H-M   'P 1'
#
loop_
_entity.id
_entity.type
_entity.pdbx_description
1 polymer ?
#
loop_
_entity_poly.entity_id
_entity_poly.type
_entity_poly.pdbx_seq_one_letter_code
_entity_poly.pdbx_strand_id
1 'polypeptide(L)'
;MRPIFIARLAATIAISAVIAAAAPAAAQDAPATDKRDWSITATGGSTIFAGTGDQPFASVGVTRNFGDSYVRLTGTYVDGGSDDGAPLSTIPASTRQMTLGAGTYVGALGVDGYVSLGDRRFDRRAFTTRTGQTIALDSNGASFGAGLSLTYEIPLGDSAVLAPFVAGDYSRISIARALALPGGTSMGEESREDGITGSLGASALWLFGPDQRHSVGLYAAALTSSNNSAYNGTNATRATALGIGDQPGVSDEWIEYGATAALGLSAAVDLQLAVVRTAGFLGPEATSVTAGVGFSF
;
A
#
# COMPACT_ATOMS: atom_id res chain seq x y z
N MET A 1 -9.16 -42.00 6.07
CA MET A 1 -8.71 -40.82 5.32
C MET A 1 -9.10 -39.62 6.15
N ARG A 2 -8.15 -39.01 6.84
CA ARG A 2 -8.38 -37.75 7.57
C ARG A 2 -8.30 -36.63 6.55
N PRO A 3 -9.24 -35.68 6.50
CA PRO A 3 -9.08 -34.51 5.65
C PRO A 3 -7.84 -33.75 6.15
N ILE A 4 -6.87 -33.59 5.29
CA ILE A 4 -5.70 -32.73 5.49
C ILE A 4 -6.25 -31.31 5.46
N PHE A 5 -6.42 -30.71 6.63
CA PHE A 5 -6.65 -29.26 6.75
C PHE A 5 -5.35 -28.59 6.33
N ILE A 6 -5.29 -28.20 5.06
CA ILE A 6 -4.25 -27.32 4.55
C ILE A 6 -4.37 -26.02 5.35
N ALA A 7 -3.28 -25.64 6.00
CA ALA A 7 -3.16 -24.37 6.68
C ALA A 7 -3.65 -23.27 5.74
N ARG A 8 -4.74 -22.60 6.09
CA ARG A 8 -5.28 -21.49 5.32
C ARG A 8 -4.35 -20.31 5.51
N LEU A 9 -3.37 -20.23 4.64
CA LEU A 9 -2.52 -19.07 4.51
C LEU A 9 -3.37 -18.01 3.82
N ALA A 10 -3.83 -17.02 4.57
CA ALA A 10 -4.41 -15.84 4.00
C ALA A 10 -3.29 -15.08 3.25
N ALA A 11 -2.97 -15.54 2.05
CA ALA A 11 -2.22 -14.74 1.10
C ALA A 11 -3.13 -13.62 0.61
N THR A 12 -3.58 -12.76 1.54
CA THR A 12 -4.27 -11.53 1.21
C THR A 12 -3.26 -10.57 0.62
N ILE A 13 -2.87 -10.86 -0.60
CA ILE A 13 -2.19 -9.91 -1.46
C ILE A 13 -3.30 -9.14 -2.17
N ALA A 14 -4.08 -8.40 -1.41
CA ALA A 14 -4.77 -7.26 -1.98
C ALA A 14 -3.66 -6.31 -2.43
N ILE A 15 -3.64 -5.96 -3.68
CA ILE A 15 -2.66 -5.09 -4.34
C ILE A 15 -2.48 -3.77 -3.63
N SER A 16 -3.43 -3.41 -2.85
CA SER A 16 -3.46 -2.24 -1.99
C SER A 16 -2.68 -2.39 -0.69
N ALA A 17 -2.24 -3.57 -0.30
CA ALA A 17 -1.73 -3.84 1.04
C ALA A 17 -0.52 -4.78 1.04
N VAL A 18 0.27 -4.83 -0.03
CA VAL A 18 1.46 -5.69 -0.10
C VAL A 18 2.41 -5.47 1.08
N ILE A 19 2.36 -4.32 1.71
CA ILE A 19 3.22 -4.02 2.85
C ILE A 19 2.60 -4.43 4.19
N ALA A 20 1.27 -4.48 4.31
CA ALA A 20 0.61 -4.82 5.58
C ALA A 20 0.04 -6.26 5.62
N ALA A 21 0.03 -6.96 4.49
CA ALA A 21 -0.68 -8.24 4.37
C ALA A 21 0.20 -9.48 4.31
N ALA A 22 1.50 -9.35 4.47
CA ALA A 22 2.33 -10.50 4.75
C ALA A 22 2.24 -10.92 6.24
N ALA A 23 1.07 -10.73 6.87
CA ALA A 23 0.83 -11.44 8.11
C ALA A 23 0.64 -12.92 7.71
N PRO A 24 1.58 -13.80 8.04
CA PRO A 24 1.45 -15.19 7.70
C PRO A 24 0.25 -15.77 8.42
N ALA A 25 -0.67 -16.34 7.69
CA ALA A 25 -1.62 -17.28 8.26
C ALA A 25 -0.92 -18.54 8.84
N ALA A 26 0.40 -18.60 8.78
CA ALA A 26 1.22 -19.63 9.43
C ALA A 26 1.05 -19.66 10.97
N ALA A 27 0.38 -18.68 11.58
CA ALA A 27 0.06 -18.72 12.99
C ALA A 27 -1.21 -19.53 13.32
N GLN A 28 -1.91 -20.13 12.36
CA GLN A 28 -3.21 -20.76 12.62
C GLN A 28 -3.19 -22.26 12.86
N ASP A 29 -2.06 -22.96 12.70
CA ASP A 29 -1.96 -24.39 13.02
C ASP A 29 -1.22 -24.71 14.33
N ALA A 30 -1.20 -23.80 15.29
CA ALA A 30 -0.98 -24.21 16.68
C ALA A 30 -2.17 -25.11 17.11
N PRO A 31 -1.94 -26.21 17.85
CA PRO A 31 -3.03 -27.06 18.32
C PRO A 31 -4.08 -26.21 19.02
N ALA A 32 -5.34 -26.51 18.82
CA ALA A 32 -6.58 -25.76 19.04
C ALA A 32 -6.80 -25.05 20.41
N THR A 33 -5.77 -24.76 21.16
CA THR A 33 -5.81 -24.12 22.49
C THR A 33 -5.25 -22.69 22.52
N ASP A 34 -4.60 -22.20 21.47
CA ASP A 34 -4.01 -20.84 21.46
C ASP A 34 -4.54 -20.03 20.27
N LYS A 35 -5.83 -19.68 20.30
CA LYS A 35 -6.44 -18.76 19.34
C LYS A 35 -5.98 -17.34 19.67
N ARG A 36 -4.92 -16.91 19.02
CA ARG A 36 -4.50 -15.52 19.04
C ARG A 36 -5.38 -14.71 18.14
N ASP A 37 -6.33 -14.01 18.73
CA ASP A 37 -7.32 -13.25 17.97
C ASP A 37 -6.77 -11.90 17.51
N TRP A 38 -5.66 -11.44 18.07
CA TRP A 38 -5.08 -10.14 17.77
C TRP A 38 -3.66 -10.25 17.24
N SER A 39 -3.35 -9.36 16.29
CA SER A 39 -1.96 -9.13 15.88
C SER A 39 -1.68 -7.63 15.70
N ILE A 40 -0.43 -7.27 15.97
CA ILE A 40 0.12 -5.93 15.71
C ILE A 40 1.27 -6.11 14.75
N THR A 41 1.30 -5.29 13.71
CA THR A 41 2.36 -5.28 12.71
C THR A 41 2.99 -3.90 12.66
N ALA A 42 4.31 -3.82 12.70
CA ALA A 42 5.06 -2.60 12.43
C ALA A 42 5.95 -2.82 11.22
N THR A 43 5.84 -1.96 10.22
CA THR A 43 6.62 -2.05 8.97
C THR A 43 7.28 -0.72 8.66
N GLY A 44 8.40 -0.77 7.98
CA GLY A 44 9.10 0.38 7.43
C GLY A 44 9.81 0.00 6.15
N GLY A 45 10.13 1.00 5.36
CA GLY A 45 10.79 0.77 4.09
C GLY A 45 11.06 2.06 3.33
N SER A 46 11.45 1.92 2.09
CA SER A 46 11.63 3.03 1.17
C SER A 46 11.16 2.66 -0.22
N THR A 47 10.63 3.64 -0.92
CA THR A 47 10.36 3.58 -2.35
C THR A 47 11.39 4.37 -3.10
N ILE A 48 12.07 3.71 -4.00
CA ILE A 48 13.11 4.25 -4.85
C ILE A 48 12.48 4.51 -6.23
N PHE A 49 12.47 5.75 -6.68
CA PHE A 49 11.97 6.14 -7.99
C PHE A 49 13.12 6.39 -8.95
N ALA A 50 12.97 5.94 -10.19
CA ALA A 50 13.95 6.21 -11.24
C ALA A 50 14.01 7.72 -11.55
N GLY A 51 15.11 8.38 -11.17
CA GLY A 51 15.35 9.80 -11.48
C GLY A 51 14.76 10.82 -10.51
N THR A 52 14.14 10.38 -9.41
CA THR A 52 13.63 11.23 -8.31
C THR A 52 14.11 10.66 -6.97
N GLY A 53 13.99 11.43 -5.90
CA GLY A 53 14.46 11.01 -4.58
C GLY A 53 13.71 9.81 -4.00
N ASP A 54 14.32 9.18 -3.00
CA ASP A 54 13.74 8.08 -2.26
C ASP A 54 12.66 8.57 -1.29
N GLN A 55 11.62 7.76 -1.09
CA GLN A 55 10.53 8.07 -0.17
C GLN A 55 10.44 7.01 0.92
N PRO A 56 11.00 7.30 2.10
CA PRO A 56 10.87 6.42 3.25
C PRO A 56 9.44 6.44 3.79
N PHE A 57 9.02 5.31 4.33
CA PHE A 57 7.72 5.18 4.96
C PHE A 57 7.77 4.29 6.20
N ALA A 58 6.78 4.45 7.06
CA ALA A 58 6.53 3.57 8.20
C ALA A 58 5.03 3.35 8.37
N SER A 59 4.64 2.15 8.80
CA SER A 59 3.25 1.87 9.13
C SER A 59 3.11 0.98 10.37
N VAL A 60 1.97 1.11 11.04
CA VAL A 60 1.56 0.26 12.15
C VAL A 60 0.15 -0.19 11.90
N GLY A 61 -0.08 -1.49 11.99
CA GLY A 61 -1.39 -2.11 11.82
C GLY A 61 -1.80 -2.91 13.07
N VAL A 62 -3.09 -2.93 13.35
CA VAL A 62 -3.72 -3.81 14.33
C VAL A 62 -4.77 -4.61 13.61
N THR A 63 -4.71 -5.92 13.74
CA THR A 63 -5.67 -6.86 13.14
C THR A 63 -6.36 -7.65 14.23
N ARG A 64 -7.66 -7.83 14.09
CA ARG A 64 -8.44 -8.78 14.88
C ARG A 64 -9.02 -9.85 13.97
N ASN A 65 -8.76 -11.10 14.32
CA ASN A 65 -9.26 -12.26 13.60
C ASN A 65 -10.54 -12.82 14.26
N PHE A 66 -11.48 -13.28 13.44
CA PHE A 66 -12.75 -13.86 13.85
C PHE A 66 -12.98 -15.17 13.08
N GLY A 67 -12.13 -16.15 13.30
CA GLY A 67 -12.13 -17.38 12.50
C GLY A 67 -11.62 -17.15 11.08
N ASP A 68 -12.49 -17.31 10.09
CA ASP A 68 -12.14 -17.11 8.67
C ASP A 68 -12.25 -15.64 8.23
N SER A 69 -12.56 -14.73 9.14
CA SER A 69 -12.72 -13.29 8.85
C SER A 69 -11.76 -12.45 9.70
N TYR A 70 -11.46 -11.25 9.23
CA TYR A 70 -10.67 -10.30 9.99
C TYR A 70 -11.10 -8.85 9.77
N VAL A 71 -10.73 -7.99 10.70
CA VAL A 71 -10.77 -6.53 10.57
C VAL A 71 -9.40 -5.98 10.92
N ARG A 72 -8.90 -5.04 10.12
CA ARG A 72 -7.59 -4.43 10.30
C ARG A 72 -7.67 -2.91 10.22
N LEU A 73 -7.00 -2.23 11.13
CA LEU A 73 -6.76 -0.79 11.10
C LEU A 73 -5.26 -0.55 10.93
N THR A 74 -4.88 0.23 9.92
CA THR A 74 -3.47 0.56 9.64
C THR A 74 -3.29 2.06 9.57
N GLY A 75 -2.27 2.59 10.23
CA GLY A 75 -1.77 3.95 10.08
C GLY A 75 -0.45 3.93 9.31
N THR A 76 -0.32 4.76 8.29
CA THR A 76 0.88 4.87 7.46
C THR A 76 1.36 6.32 7.42
N TYR A 77 2.65 6.51 7.53
CA TYR A 77 3.34 7.76 7.30
C TYR A 77 4.35 7.57 6.17
N VAL A 78 4.35 8.50 5.22
CA VAL A 78 5.30 8.55 4.12
C VAL A 78 5.98 9.91 4.14
N ASP A 79 7.30 9.92 4.06
CA ASP A 79 8.10 11.11 3.87
C ASP A 79 8.38 11.27 2.37
N GLY A 80 7.84 12.33 1.78
CA GLY A 80 7.98 12.58 0.33
C GLY A 80 9.33 13.15 -0.08
N GLY A 81 10.14 13.53 0.90
CA GLY A 81 11.38 14.26 0.65
C GLY A 81 11.14 15.70 0.22
N SER A 82 12.13 16.54 0.37
CA SER A 82 12.14 17.90 -0.16
C SER A 82 12.69 17.86 -1.59
N ASP A 83 11.90 18.22 -2.56
CA ASP A 83 12.33 18.39 -3.93
C ASP A 83 13.02 19.78 -4.07
N ASP A 84 14.34 19.81 -3.92
CA ASP A 84 15.16 21.04 -3.79
C ASP A 84 15.23 21.91 -5.04
N GLY A 85 14.28 21.87 -5.94
CA GLY A 85 14.42 22.67 -7.16
C GLY A 85 13.17 23.03 -7.94
N ALA A 86 12.06 22.32 -7.78
CA ALA A 86 10.87 22.62 -8.56
C ALA A 86 10.05 23.75 -7.90
N PRO A 87 9.71 24.85 -8.59
CA PRO A 87 8.94 25.94 -7.99
C PRO A 87 7.53 25.55 -7.57
N LEU A 88 6.99 24.46 -8.11
CA LEU A 88 5.69 23.90 -7.79
C LEU A 88 5.85 22.38 -7.63
N SER A 89 6.30 21.92 -6.47
CA SER A 89 6.33 20.50 -6.21
C SER A 89 4.91 19.94 -6.13
N THR A 90 4.66 18.92 -6.88
CA THR A 90 3.42 18.14 -6.83
C THR A 90 3.56 16.95 -5.90
N ILE A 91 4.79 16.64 -5.47
CA ILE A 91 5.11 15.59 -4.51
C ILE A 91 4.88 16.16 -3.09
N PRO A 92 4.02 15.54 -2.26
CA PRO A 92 3.84 15.99 -0.89
C PRO A 92 5.11 15.73 -0.08
N ALA A 93 5.50 16.70 0.77
CA ALA A 93 6.60 16.53 1.71
C ALA A 93 6.30 15.44 2.74
N SER A 94 5.02 15.25 3.09
CA SER A 94 4.61 14.10 3.90
C SER A 94 3.16 13.70 3.61
N THR A 95 2.89 12.41 3.75
CA THR A 95 1.53 11.85 3.68
C THR A 95 1.25 11.02 4.93
N ARG A 96 0.09 11.23 5.54
CA ARG A 96 -0.44 10.40 6.63
C ARG A 96 -1.72 9.76 6.15
N GLN A 97 -1.84 8.45 6.33
CA GLN A 97 -2.99 7.71 5.87
C GLN A 97 -3.47 6.75 6.94
N MET A 98 -4.78 6.64 7.10
CA MET A 98 -5.43 5.60 7.87
C MET A 98 -6.25 4.71 6.94
N THR A 99 -6.13 3.40 7.12
CA THR A 99 -6.84 2.40 6.32
C THR A 99 -7.58 1.45 7.25
N LEU A 100 -8.87 1.30 7.03
CA LEU A 100 -9.70 0.27 7.63
C LEU A 100 -9.96 -0.81 6.57
N GLY A 101 -9.52 -2.02 6.83
CA GLY A 101 -9.72 -3.18 5.98
C GLY A 101 -10.50 -4.27 6.67
N ALA A 102 -11.21 -5.07 5.91
CA ALA A 102 -11.88 -6.28 6.37
C ALA A 102 -11.85 -7.34 5.27
N GLY A 103 -11.77 -8.60 5.68
CA GLY A 103 -11.79 -9.72 4.73
C GLY A 103 -12.38 -10.98 5.34
N THR A 104 -12.73 -11.90 4.48
CA THR A 104 -13.26 -13.21 4.86
C THR A 104 -12.91 -14.27 3.81
N TYR A 105 -12.84 -15.51 4.26
CA TYR A 105 -12.68 -16.67 3.39
C TYR A 105 -13.94 -17.52 3.37
N VAL A 106 -14.36 -17.92 2.19
CA VAL A 106 -15.45 -18.89 1.98
C VAL A 106 -14.87 -20.05 1.17
N GLY A 107 -14.44 -21.09 1.85
CA GLY A 107 -13.67 -22.16 1.23
C GLY A 107 -12.32 -21.67 0.74
N ALA A 108 -12.04 -21.81 -0.55
CA ALA A 108 -10.83 -21.34 -1.21
C ALA A 108 -10.93 -19.89 -1.72
N LEU A 109 -12.10 -19.25 -1.61
CA LEU A 109 -12.34 -17.91 -2.07
C LEU A 109 -12.13 -16.91 -0.93
N GLY A 110 -11.16 -16.02 -1.08
CA GLY A 110 -10.94 -14.86 -0.24
C GLY A 110 -11.61 -13.62 -0.83
N VAL A 111 -12.25 -12.84 0.03
CA VAL A 111 -12.86 -11.54 -0.30
C VAL A 111 -12.32 -10.51 0.66
N ASP A 112 -11.71 -9.45 0.15
CA ASP A 112 -11.13 -8.37 0.93
C ASP A 112 -11.65 -7.02 0.45
N GLY A 113 -11.87 -6.10 1.39
CA GLY A 113 -12.21 -4.73 1.08
C GLY A 113 -11.55 -3.76 2.04
N TYR A 114 -11.38 -2.52 1.60
CA TYR A 114 -10.82 -1.47 2.44
C TYR A 114 -11.40 -0.09 2.12
N VAL A 115 -11.25 0.82 3.08
CA VAL A 115 -11.44 2.26 2.93
C VAL A 115 -10.23 2.96 3.55
N SER A 116 -9.70 3.98 2.89
CA SER A 116 -8.58 4.77 3.36
C SER A 116 -8.85 6.26 3.30
N LEU A 117 -8.29 6.99 4.27
CA LEU A 117 -8.31 8.44 4.35
C LEU A 117 -6.89 8.93 4.61
N GLY A 118 -6.47 9.97 3.91
CA GLY A 118 -5.13 10.53 4.05
C GLY A 118 -5.10 12.05 4.04
N ASP A 119 -4.11 12.60 4.76
CA ASP A 119 -3.72 14.00 4.78
C ASP A 119 -2.36 14.13 4.09
N ARG A 120 -2.23 15.06 3.17
CA ARG A 120 -1.03 15.30 2.36
C ARG A 120 -0.54 16.72 2.64
N ARG A 121 0.69 16.86 3.08
CA ARG A 121 1.32 18.15 3.37
C ARG A 121 2.43 18.40 2.38
N PHE A 122 2.44 19.61 1.86
CA PHE A 122 3.48 20.08 0.94
C PHE A 122 4.35 21.09 1.67
N ASP A 123 5.63 21.18 1.28
CA ASP A 123 6.51 22.18 1.83
C ASP A 123 6.05 23.58 1.45
N ARG A 124 6.07 24.48 2.43
CA ARG A 124 5.83 25.88 2.19
C ARG A 124 6.96 26.46 1.36
N ARG A 125 6.63 27.01 0.21
CA ARG A 125 7.60 27.64 -0.69
C ARG A 125 7.39 29.13 -0.76
N ALA A 126 8.50 29.87 -0.83
CA ALA A 126 8.47 31.30 -1.05
C ALA A 126 9.39 31.63 -2.24
N PHE A 127 8.91 32.45 -3.15
CA PHE A 127 9.72 32.96 -4.25
C PHE A 127 9.62 34.47 -4.34
N THR A 128 10.72 35.10 -4.69
CA THR A 128 10.79 36.56 -4.85
C THR A 128 10.62 36.90 -6.33
N THR A 129 9.63 37.73 -6.62
CA THR A 129 9.39 38.25 -7.96
C THR A 129 10.50 39.16 -8.43
N ARG A 130 10.56 39.50 -9.73
CA ARG A 130 11.50 40.47 -10.28
C ARG A 130 11.34 41.86 -9.64
N THR A 131 10.19 42.17 -9.09
CA THR A 131 9.89 43.45 -8.38
C THR A 131 10.29 43.39 -6.90
N GLY A 132 10.94 42.33 -6.42
CA GLY A 132 11.37 42.17 -5.02
C GLY A 132 10.27 41.78 -4.03
N GLN A 133 9.09 41.43 -4.52
CA GLN A 133 7.99 40.97 -3.68
C GLN A 133 8.12 39.48 -3.39
N THR A 134 7.99 39.06 -2.14
CA THR A 134 7.98 37.65 -1.76
C THR A 134 6.55 37.12 -1.79
N ILE A 135 6.33 36.08 -2.53
CA ILE A 135 5.08 35.34 -2.63
C ILE A 135 5.29 33.97 -1.96
N ALA A 136 4.43 33.63 -1.03
CA ALA A 136 4.45 32.33 -0.37
C ALA A 136 3.33 31.43 -0.91
N LEU A 137 3.69 30.21 -1.27
CA LEU A 137 2.75 29.15 -1.66
C LEU A 137 2.64 28.15 -0.51
N ASP A 138 1.43 27.99 0.00
CA ASP A 138 1.05 26.98 0.98
C ASP A 138 0.15 25.97 0.28
N SER A 139 0.44 24.67 0.43
CA SER A 139 -0.36 23.63 -0.18
C SER A 139 -0.61 22.49 0.81
N ASN A 140 -1.83 22.04 0.84
CA ASN A 140 -2.25 20.83 1.56
C ASN A 140 -3.20 20.04 0.67
N GLY A 141 -3.40 18.78 1.02
CA GLY A 141 -4.27 17.91 0.26
C GLY A 141 -4.85 16.80 1.10
N ALA A 142 -5.86 16.17 0.55
CA ALA A 142 -6.47 15.00 1.14
C ALA A 142 -6.52 13.87 0.12
N SER A 143 -6.54 12.64 0.61
CA SER A 143 -6.77 11.47 -0.21
C SER A 143 -7.87 10.61 0.38
N PHE A 144 -8.63 9.97 -0.50
CA PHE A 144 -9.62 8.95 -0.18
C PHE A 144 -9.38 7.76 -1.10
N GLY A 145 -9.49 6.56 -0.57
CA GLY A 145 -9.42 5.31 -1.34
C GLY A 145 -10.44 4.31 -0.82
N ALA A 146 -10.96 3.50 -1.71
CA ALA A 146 -11.77 2.34 -1.37
C ALA A 146 -11.55 1.25 -2.42
N GLY A 147 -11.44 -0.01 -2.00
CA GLY A 147 -11.17 -1.11 -2.91
C GLY A 147 -11.77 -2.42 -2.45
N LEU A 148 -11.86 -3.33 -3.41
CA LEU A 148 -12.31 -4.70 -3.21
C LEU A 148 -11.41 -5.64 -4.01
N SER A 149 -11.06 -6.80 -3.43
CA SER A 149 -10.35 -7.86 -4.11
C SER A 149 -10.98 -9.23 -3.88
N LEU A 150 -10.85 -10.08 -4.88
CA LEU A 150 -11.21 -11.48 -4.85
C LEU A 150 -9.97 -12.31 -5.15
N THR A 151 -9.69 -13.29 -4.30
CA THR A 151 -8.55 -14.20 -4.43
C THR A 151 -9.05 -15.64 -4.36
N TYR A 152 -8.51 -16.52 -5.19
CA TYR A 152 -8.85 -17.94 -5.16
C TYR A 152 -7.60 -18.77 -4.88
N GLU A 153 -7.59 -19.51 -3.76
CA GLU A 153 -6.43 -20.29 -3.34
C GLU A 153 -6.46 -21.69 -3.97
N ILE A 154 -5.40 -22.02 -4.69
CA ILE A 154 -5.17 -23.31 -5.34
C ILE A 154 -3.98 -23.97 -4.65
N PRO A 155 -4.20 -24.98 -3.79
CA PRO A 155 -3.09 -25.69 -3.18
C PRO A 155 -2.31 -26.50 -4.22
N LEU A 156 -0.98 -26.34 -4.22
CA LEU A 156 -0.04 -27.07 -5.06
C LEU A 156 0.76 -28.08 -4.21
N GLY A 157 0.07 -29.04 -3.62
CA GLY A 157 0.63 -29.96 -2.64
C GLY A 157 0.54 -29.44 -1.20
N ASP A 158 1.41 -29.93 -0.31
CA ASP A 158 1.33 -29.64 1.13
C ASP A 158 2.02 -28.34 1.55
N SER A 159 2.86 -27.77 0.70
CA SER A 159 3.72 -26.65 1.04
C SER A 159 3.72 -25.49 0.05
N ALA A 160 2.83 -25.52 -0.94
CA ALA A 160 2.75 -24.43 -1.90
C ALA A 160 1.30 -24.07 -2.22
N VAL A 161 1.04 -22.80 -2.46
CA VAL A 161 -0.26 -22.26 -2.86
C VAL A 161 -0.08 -21.31 -4.02
N LEU A 162 -0.91 -21.44 -5.05
CA LEU A 162 -1.08 -20.45 -6.11
C LEU A 162 -2.40 -19.69 -5.86
N ALA A 163 -2.34 -18.38 -5.86
CA ALA A 163 -3.50 -17.55 -5.58
C ALA A 163 -3.69 -16.49 -6.69
N PRO A 164 -4.42 -16.81 -7.77
CA PRO A 164 -4.89 -15.81 -8.70
C PRO A 164 -5.88 -14.86 -8.02
N PHE A 165 -5.89 -13.59 -8.46
CA PHE A 165 -6.76 -12.58 -7.91
C PHE A 165 -7.18 -11.55 -8.95
N VAL A 166 -8.28 -10.86 -8.63
CA VAL A 166 -8.75 -9.65 -9.31
C VAL A 166 -9.10 -8.62 -8.26
N ALA A 167 -8.77 -7.35 -8.51
CA ALA A 167 -9.16 -6.26 -7.62
C ALA A 167 -9.57 -5.02 -8.40
N GLY A 168 -10.35 -4.16 -7.72
CA GLY A 168 -10.77 -2.86 -8.21
C GLY A 168 -10.70 -1.84 -7.10
N ASP A 169 -10.14 -0.68 -7.41
CA ASP A 169 -9.90 0.41 -6.47
C ASP A 169 -10.45 1.71 -7.03
N TYR A 170 -11.16 2.46 -6.21
CA TYR A 170 -11.48 3.86 -6.45
C TYR A 170 -10.58 4.73 -5.59
N SER A 171 -10.05 5.78 -6.17
CA SER A 171 -9.23 6.75 -5.45
C SER A 171 -9.58 8.18 -5.84
N ARG A 172 -9.41 9.08 -4.87
CA ARG A 172 -9.58 10.51 -5.03
C ARG A 172 -8.48 11.23 -4.28
N ILE A 173 -7.89 12.22 -4.95
CA ILE A 173 -6.89 13.11 -4.39
C ILE A 173 -7.38 14.54 -4.58
N SER A 174 -7.27 15.38 -3.54
CA SER A 174 -7.47 16.82 -3.63
C SER A 174 -6.21 17.55 -3.20
N ILE A 175 -5.93 18.67 -3.86
CA ILE A 175 -4.83 19.59 -3.51
C ILE A 175 -5.40 20.98 -3.45
N ALA A 176 -5.30 21.62 -2.28
CA ALA A 176 -5.63 23.02 -2.07
C ALA A 176 -4.33 23.82 -2.01
N ARG A 177 -4.21 24.80 -2.89
CA ARG A 177 -3.07 25.71 -2.97
C ARG A 177 -3.52 27.10 -2.58
N ALA A 178 -2.81 27.75 -1.66
CA ALA A 178 -3.06 29.11 -1.26
C ALA A 178 -1.83 29.97 -1.56
N LEU A 179 -2.00 30.97 -2.42
CA LEU A 179 -0.98 31.95 -2.77
C LEU A 179 -1.15 33.21 -1.92
N ALA A 180 -0.22 33.45 -1.01
CA ALA A 180 -0.22 34.66 -0.21
C ALA A 180 0.46 35.79 -0.98
N LEU A 181 -0.33 36.79 -1.39
CA LEU A 181 0.16 37.98 -2.11
C LEU A 181 0.56 39.11 -1.12
N PRO A 182 1.48 39.98 -1.52
CA PRO A 182 1.77 41.20 -0.76
C PRO A 182 0.51 42.03 -0.54
N GLY A 183 0.30 42.49 0.71
CA GLY A 183 -0.90 43.24 1.07
C GLY A 183 -2.00 42.40 1.74
N GLY A 184 -1.73 41.12 2.05
CA GLY A 184 -2.63 40.28 2.84
C GLY A 184 -3.76 39.62 2.04
N THR A 185 -3.74 39.76 0.73
CA THR A 185 -4.69 39.04 -0.15
C THR A 185 -4.20 37.63 -0.40
N SER A 186 -5.05 36.62 -0.29
CA SER A 186 -4.75 35.24 -0.70
C SER A 186 -5.60 34.84 -1.89
N MET A 187 -5.00 34.17 -2.85
CA MET A 187 -5.71 33.46 -3.92
C MET A 187 -5.58 31.97 -3.66
N GLY A 188 -6.70 31.26 -3.65
CA GLY A 188 -6.74 29.81 -3.47
C GLY A 188 -7.23 29.10 -4.71
N GLU A 189 -6.64 27.96 -5.00
CA GLU A 189 -7.09 27.02 -6.02
C GLU A 189 -7.21 25.64 -5.38
N GLU A 190 -8.31 24.95 -5.66
CA GLU A 190 -8.48 23.55 -5.27
C GLU A 190 -8.59 22.72 -6.55
N SER A 191 -7.69 21.76 -6.71
CA SER A 191 -7.78 20.75 -7.75
C SER A 191 -8.20 19.43 -7.14
N ARG A 192 -9.00 18.66 -7.88
CA ARG A 192 -9.46 17.33 -7.46
C ARG A 192 -9.35 16.37 -8.64
N GLU A 193 -8.73 15.23 -8.35
CA GLU A 193 -8.55 14.14 -9.30
C GLU A 193 -9.15 12.86 -8.70
N ASP A 194 -9.86 12.10 -9.52
CA ASP A 194 -10.37 10.79 -9.13
C ASP A 194 -10.21 9.77 -10.25
N GLY A 195 -10.13 8.50 -9.90
CA GLY A 195 -9.90 7.42 -10.83
C GLY A 195 -10.29 6.06 -10.29
N ILE A 196 -10.45 5.13 -11.21
CA ILE A 196 -10.66 3.71 -10.92
C ILE A 196 -9.46 2.95 -11.46
N THR A 197 -8.90 2.06 -10.67
CA THR A 197 -7.83 1.15 -11.05
C THR A 197 -8.31 -0.29 -10.93
N GLY A 198 -8.19 -1.04 -12.00
CA GLY A 198 -8.40 -2.48 -12.02
C GLY A 198 -7.07 -3.22 -12.02
N SER A 199 -7.06 -4.43 -11.47
CA SER A 199 -5.87 -5.28 -11.49
C SER A 199 -6.23 -6.75 -11.60
N LEU A 200 -5.39 -7.48 -12.30
CA LEU A 200 -5.46 -8.92 -12.46
C LEU A 200 -4.06 -9.51 -12.25
N GLY A 201 -3.94 -10.51 -11.39
CA GLY A 201 -2.63 -11.07 -11.09
C GLY A 201 -2.69 -12.43 -10.43
N ALA A 202 -1.52 -12.88 -10.00
CA ALA A 202 -1.37 -14.09 -9.21
C ALA A 202 -0.20 -13.95 -8.23
N SER A 203 -0.30 -14.67 -7.12
CA SER A 203 0.82 -14.91 -6.22
C SER A 203 1.05 -16.41 -6.07
N ALA A 204 2.30 -16.78 -5.87
CA ALA A 204 2.70 -18.12 -5.51
C ALA A 204 3.46 -18.06 -4.19
N LEU A 205 3.11 -18.93 -3.26
CA LEU A 205 3.68 -18.98 -1.93
C LEU A 205 4.20 -20.37 -1.64
N TRP A 206 5.38 -20.47 -1.08
CA TRP A 206 6.01 -21.70 -0.58
C TRP A 206 6.22 -21.58 0.92
N LEU A 207 5.75 -22.61 1.63
CA LEU A 207 5.88 -22.79 3.06
C LEU A 207 7.02 -23.75 3.36
N PHE A 208 7.83 -23.46 4.36
CA PHE A 208 8.95 -24.31 4.75
C PHE A 208 9.32 -24.18 6.23
N GLY A 209 10.23 -25.05 6.65
CA GLY A 209 10.68 -25.10 8.05
C GLY A 209 9.74 -25.89 8.98
N PRO A 210 10.06 -25.94 10.28
CA PRO A 210 9.23 -26.61 11.27
C PRO A 210 7.84 -25.94 11.33
N ASP A 211 6.78 -26.79 11.29
CA ASP A 211 5.39 -26.32 11.32
C ASP A 211 5.05 -25.28 10.23
N GLN A 212 5.79 -25.28 9.10
CA GLN A 212 5.59 -24.37 7.97
C GLN A 212 5.60 -22.87 8.37
N ARG A 213 6.40 -22.51 9.36
CA ARG A 213 6.45 -21.15 9.92
C ARG A 213 7.16 -20.12 9.04
N HIS A 214 7.84 -20.57 8.00
CA HIS A 214 8.54 -19.70 7.09
C HIS A 214 7.85 -19.74 5.72
N SER A 215 7.87 -18.62 5.03
CA SER A 215 7.36 -18.58 3.67
C SER A 215 8.21 -17.70 2.76
N VAL A 216 8.18 -18.03 1.48
CA VAL A 216 8.66 -17.18 0.38
C VAL A 216 7.56 -17.09 -0.65
N GLY A 217 7.28 -15.90 -1.13
CA GLY A 217 6.26 -15.65 -2.12
C GLY A 217 6.79 -14.90 -3.34
N LEU A 218 6.19 -15.16 -4.48
CA LEU A 218 6.32 -14.37 -5.70
C LEU A 218 4.96 -13.80 -6.07
N TYR A 219 4.98 -12.66 -6.71
CA TYR A 219 3.78 -11.90 -7.07
C TYR A 219 3.96 -11.24 -8.42
N ALA A 220 2.92 -11.25 -9.23
CA ALA A 220 2.84 -10.47 -10.46
C ALA A 220 1.40 -10.06 -10.76
N ALA A 221 1.20 -8.83 -11.25
CA ALA A 221 -0.10 -8.32 -11.67
C ALA A 221 0.02 -7.35 -12.84
N ALA A 222 -0.99 -7.34 -13.70
CA ALA A 222 -1.26 -6.29 -14.66
C ALA A 222 -2.29 -5.33 -14.07
N LEU A 223 -2.07 -4.04 -14.23
CA LEU A 223 -2.93 -2.99 -13.72
C LEU A 223 -3.32 -2.04 -14.84
N THR A 224 -4.54 -1.52 -14.74
CA THR A 224 -5.03 -0.45 -15.62
C THR A 224 -5.75 0.59 -14.76
N SER A 225 -5.52 1.86 -15.05
CA SER A 225 -6.16 2.98 -14.35
C SER A 225 -6.81 3.94 -15.34
N SER A 226 -7.99 4.43 -14.99
CA SER A 226 -8.66 5.47 -15.75
C SER A 226 -8.01 6.85 -15.54
N ASN A 227 -7.25 7.01 -14.46
CA ASN A 227 -6.56 8.24 -14.11
C ASN A 227 -5.36 7.89 -13.21
N ASN A 228 -4.17 7.90 -13.79
CA ASN A 228 -2.95 7.57 -13.08
C ASN A 228 -2.56 8.60 -12.00
N SER A 229 -2.98 9.86 -12.14
CA SER A 229 -2.73 10.90 -11.12
C SER A 229 -3.56 10.73 -9.87
N ALA A 230 -4.72 10.09 -9.95
CA ALA A 230 -5.56 9.82 -8.80
C ALA A 230 -5.23 8.51 -8.09
N TYR A 231 -4.38 7.67 -8.68
CA TYR A 231 -4.04 6.38 -8.08
C TYR A 231 -3.40 6.57 -6.70
N ASN A 232 -4.17 6.28 -5.70
CA ASN A 232 -3.77 6.31 -4.30
C ASN A 232 -3.90 4.89 -3.76
N GLY A 233 -3.19 3.96 -4.40
CA GLY A 233 -3.13 2.61 -3.89
C GLY A 233 -2.69 2.63 -2.43
N THR A 234 -3.15 1.69 -1.63
CA THR A 234 -2.66 1.50 -0.26
C THR A 234 -1.20 1.07 -0.22
N ASN A 235 -0.58 0.84 -1.37
CA ASN A 235 0.86 0.82 -1.52
C ASN A 235 1.38 2.21 -1.23
N ALA A 236 2.08 2.35 -0.10
CA ALA A 236 2.82 3.56 0.24
C ALA A 236 3.71 4.04 -0.92
N THR A 237 4.20 3.10 -1.73
CA THR A 237 4.95 3.30 -2.95
C THR A 237 4.31 4.24 -3.95
N ARG A 238 2.99 4.29 -4.01
CA ARG A 238 2.31 5.03 -5.06
C ARG A 238 1.56 6.26 -4.61
N ALA A 239 1.08 6.29 -3.40
CA ALA A 239 0.43 7.48 -2.85
C ALA A 239 1.32 8.74 -2.98
N THR A 240 2.61 8.53 -3.15
CA THR A 240 3.61 9.59 -3.22
C THR A 240 4.08 9.91 -4.63
N ALA A 241 4.14 8.92 -5.54
CA ALA A 241 4.59 9.14 -6.91
C ALA A 241 3.64 10.03 -7.72
N LEU A 242 2.40 10.03 -7.33
CA LEU A 242 1.31 10.63 -8.12
C LEU A 242 1.00 12.08 -7.77
N GLY A 243 1.87 12.73 -7.08
CA GLY A 243 1.90 14.17 -7.05
C GLY A 243 2.33 14.81 -8.37
N ILE A 244 2.51 14.04 -9.43
CA ILE A 244 2.94 14.53 -10.75
C ILE A 244 1.74 15.12 -11.48
N GLY A 245 1.17 16.18 -10.95
CA GLY A 245 -0.07 16.44 -11.51
C GLY A 245 -0.43 17.84 -11.89
N ASP A 246 0.31 18.52 -12.70
CA ASP A 246 -0.23 19.60 -13.53
C ASP A 246 -0.74 19.07 -14.90
N GLN A 247 -0.71 17.77 -15.10
CA GLN A 247 -1.30 17.16 -16.29
C GLN A 247 -2.64 16.54 -15.91
N PRO A 248 -3.70 16.74 -16.70
CA PRO A 248 -4.95 16.01 -16.53
C PRO A 248 -4.63 14.53 -16.53
N GLY A 249 -5.17 13.81 -15.56
CA GLY A 249 -4.95 12.39 -15.42
C GLY A 249 -5.27 11.65 -16.70
N VAL A 250 -4.35 10.79 -17.10
CA VAL A 250 -4.49 9.93 -18.27
C VAL A 250 -4.69 8.50 -17.84
N SER A 251 -5.38 7.73 -18.67
CA SER A 251 -5.41 6.28 -18.49
C SER A 251 -4.01 5.69 -18.66
N ASP A 252 -3.68 4.72 -17.84
CA ASP A 252 -2.37 4.09 -17.80
C ASP A 252 -2.49 2.59 -17.59
N GLU A 253 -1.51 1.84 -18.09
CA GLU A 253 -1.40 0.39 -17.93
C GLU A 253 0.03 0.05 -17.56
N TRP A 254 0.21 -0.84 -16.58
CA TRP A 254 1.54 -1.23 -16.11
C TRP A 254 1.54 -2.61 -15.48
N ILE A 255 2.70 -3.12 -15.19
CA ILE A 255 2.91 -4.39 -14.48
C ILE A 255 3.55 -4.11 -13.13
N GLU A 256 3.09 -4.83 -12.10
CA GLU A 256 3.76 -4.95 -10.81
C GLU A 256 4.22 -6.38 -10.60
N TYR A 257 5.41 -6.54 -10.05
CA TYR A 257 5.95 -7.83 -9.67
C TYR A 257 6.85 -7.69 -8.45
N GLY A 258 6.95 -8.77 -7.69
CA GLY A 258 7.73 -8.73 -6.47
C GLY A 258 7.94 -10.09 -5.82
N ALA A 259 8.66 -10.04 -4.71
CA ALA A 259 8.90 -11.18 -3.85
C ALA A 259 8.67 -10.79 -2.39
N THR A 260 8.22 -11.76 -1.60
CA THR A 260 7.99 -11.63 -0.16
C THR A 260 8.69 -12.76 0.57
N ALA A 261 9.06 -12.53 1.81
CA ALA A 261 9.52 -13.57 2.72
C ALA A 261 8.95 -13.31 4.12
N ALA A 262 8.54 -14.36 4.81
CA ALA A 262 8.18 -14.30 6.21
C ALA A 262 8.93 -15.37 7.00
N LEU A 263 9.48 -14.97 8.14
CA LEU A 263 10.26 -15.83 9.03
C LEU A 263 9.60 -15.84 10.40
N GLY A 264 8.95 -16.93 10.76
CA GLY A 264 8.41 -17.12 12.11
C GLY A 264 9.56 -17.32 13.12
N LEU A 265 9.86 -16.30 13.91
CA LEU A 265 10.89 -16.32 14.94
C LEU A 265 10.41 -17.07 16.18
N SER A 266 9.12 -16.99 16.47
CA SER A 266 8.45 -17.75 17.53
C SER A 266 6.98 -17.97 17.16
N ALA A 267 6.21 -18.59 18.03
CA ALA A 267 4.76 -18.70 17.82
C ALA A 267 4.05 -17.34 17.87
N ALA A 268 4.68 -16.30 18.42
CA ALA A 268 4.11 -14.96 18.59
C ALA A 268 4.74 -13.89 17.72
N VAL A 269 5.90 -14.16 17.11
CA VAL A 269 6.71 -13.13 16.46
C VAL A 269 7.14 -13.60 15.07
N ASP A 270 6.90 -12.80 14.09
CA ASP A 270 7.37 -12.98 12.71
C ASP A 270 8.12 -11.76 12.19
N LEU A 271 9.06 -12.02 11.31
CA LEU A 271 9.78 -11.02 10.52
C LEU A 271 9.28 -11.10 9.07
N GLN A 272 8.99 -9.96 8.47
CA GLN A 272 8.46 -9.85 7.13
C GLN A 272 9.39 -9.01 6.26
N LEU A 273 9.60 -9.44 5.03
CA LEU A 273 10.36 -8.72 4.01
C LEU A 273 9.59 -8.71 2.70
N ALA A 274 9.63 -7.61 1.97
CA ALA A 274 9.05 -7.54 0.63
C ALA A 274 9.86 -6.62 -0.27
N VAL A 275 9.89 -6.97 -1.55
CA VAL A 275 10.37 -6.12 -2.64
C VAL A 275 9.32 -6.15 -3.74
N VAL A 276 8.89 -4.98 -4.18
CA VAL A 276 7.92 -4.82 -5.28
C VAL A 276 8.45 -3.80 -6.27
N ARG A 277 8.35 -4.11 -7.56
CA ARG A 277 8.74 -3.21 -8.65
C ARG A 277 7.58 -2.98 -9.60
N THR A 278 7.50 -1.77 -10.14
CA THR A 278 6.59 -1.40 -11.22
C THR A 278 7.36 -1.30 -12.55
N ALA A 279 6.74 -1.70 -13.64
CA ALA A 279 7.28 -1.58 -14.99
C ALA A 279 6.20 -1.17 -15.99
N GLY A 280 6.56 -0.32 -16.95
CA GLY A 280 5.65 0.16 -17.98
C GLY A 280 4.70 1.28 -17.55
N PHE A 281 4.88 1.84 -16.36
CA PHE A 281 4.11 2.97 -15.87
C PHE A 281 4.54 4.25 -16.61
N LEU A 282 3.60 5.13 -16.99
CA LEU A 282 3.90 6.41 -17.66
C LEU A 282 4.68 7.39 -16.78
N GLY A 283 4.59 7.23 -15.46
CA GLY A 283 5.46 7.91 -14.49
C GLY A 283 6.80 7.19 -14.28
N PRO A 284 7.63 7.65 -13.34
CA PRO A 284 8.89 6.99 -13.01
C PRO A 284 8.64 5.58 -12.46
N GLU A 285 9.40 4.60 -12.94
CA GLU A 285 9.41 3.25 -12.37
C GLU A 285 9.79 3.31 -10.90
N ALA A 286 9.11 2.52 -10.09
CA ALA A 286 9.33 2.48 -8.66
C ALA A 286 9.76 1.09 -8.18
N THR A 287 10.69 1.05 -7.24
CA THR A 287 11.03 -0.15 -6.49
C THR A 287 10.81 0.10 -5.01
N SER A 288 9.95 -0.68 -4.36
CA SER A 288 9.71 -0.60 -2.92
C SER A 288 10.40 -1.74 -2.20
N VAL A 289 11.08 -1.42 -1.12
CA VAL A 289 11.68 -2.39 -0.20
C VAL A 289 11.06 -2.19 1.17
N THR A 290 10.58 -3.27 1.78
CA THR A 290 9.88 -3.24 3.07
C THR A 290 10.45 -4.27 4.02
N ALA A 291 10.55 -3.92 5.28
CA ALA A 291 10.79 -4.84 6.38
C ALA A 291 9.76 -4.58 7.50
N GLY A 292 9.34 -5.64 8.18
CA GLY A 292 8.36 -5.53 9.24
C GLY A 292 8.48 -6.62 10.28
N VAL A 293 7.85 -6.38 11.43
CA VAL A 293 7.74 -7.34 12.55
C VAL A 293 6.27 -7.45 12.93
N GLY A 294 5.79 -8.67 13.05
CA GLY A 294 4.46 -9.01 13.52
C GLY A 294 4.50 -9.62 14.93
N PHE A 295 3.49 -9.29 15.73
CA PHE A 295 3.24 -9.86 17.06
C PHE A 295 1.79 -10.34 17.12
N SER A 296 1.59 -11.62 17.47
CA SER A 296 0.27 -12.24 17.65
C SER A 296 0.04 -12.63 19.11
N PHE A 297 -1.16 -12.34 19.66
CA PHE A 297 -1.52 -12.57 21.06
C PHE A 297 -3.02 -12.81 21.26
#